data_453fe5b957aad94c819f6f38262d5c58
#
_entry.id   453fe5b957aad94c819f6f38262d5c58
#
_cell.length_a   1.000
_cell.length_b   1.000
_cell.length_c   1.000
_cell.angle_alpha   90.00
_cell.angle_beta   90.00
_cell.angle_gamma   90.00
#
_symmetry.space_group_name_H-M   'P 1'
#
loop_
_entity.id
_entity.type
_entity.pdbx_description
1 polymer ?
#
loop_
_entity_poly.entity_id
_entity_poly.type
_entity_poly.pdbx_seq_one_letter_code
_entity_poly.pdbx_strand_id
1 'polypeptide(L)'
;MPTDQELIKIVPSSRQLAYQATEFYAFFHFGMNTYTNREWGDGTETPQIFNPTEFVADQWVSAAQNAGMKGVILTCKHHDGFCLWPTRYTSHSVVSSPWKNGRGDVVWEVSEACRRYGMKFGIYLSPWDRNKPCYGSGKEYDDYYLAQLTELLTGYGDIFSVWLDGACGEGPNGKKQIYDWKRYYECVRKYQPDACICVCGPDIRWCGNEAGDVRKSEWSVVPARTALAESVQERSQQTDDKEFRMRRITSDMEDLGSRRALEGETNLIWYPAEVNTSIRPCLLYTSDAADDLI
;
A
#
# COMPACT_ATOMS: atom_id res chain seq x y z
N MET A 1 18.45 -20.52 -21.07
CA MET A 1 17.43 -20.63 -20.00
C MET A 1 18.07 -21.22 -18.77
N PRO A 2 17.79 -20.70 -17.57
CA PRO A 2 18.26 -21.32 -16.33
C PRO A 2 17.75 -22.76 -16.22
N THR A 3 18.57 -23.62 -15.67
CA THR A 3 18.24 -25.02 -15.41
C THR A 3 17.37 -25.14 -14.16
N ASP A 4 16.65 -26.26 -14.00
CA ASP A 4 15.88 -26.51 -12.78
C ASP A 4 16.76 -26.52 -11.54
N GLN A 5 18.01 -27.00 -11.65
CA GLN A 5 18.99 -26.98 -10.57
C GLN A 5 19.42 -25.57 -10.15
N GLU A 6 19.36 -24.60 -11.03
CA GLU A 6 19.61 -23.18 -10.72
C GLU A 6 18.38 -22.55 -10.11
N LEU A 7 17.20 -22.82 -10.65
CA LEU A 7 15.94 -22.22 -10.17
C LEU A 7 15.59 -22.64 -8.73
N ILE A 8 15.81 -23.90 -8.35
CA ILE A 8 15.52 -24.39 -6.99
C ILE A 8 16.42 -23.76 -5.91
N LYS A 9 17.49 -23.08 -6.29
CA LYS A 9 18.36 -22.34 -5.35
C LYS A 9 17.80 -20.95 -5.00
N ILE A 10 16.84 -20.46 -5.79
CA ILE A 10 16.18 -19.17 -5.53
C ILE A 10 15.05 -19.45 -4.55
N VAL A 11 15.27 -19.10 -3.29
CA VAL A 11 14.36 -19.42 -2.19
C VAL A 11 13.82 -18.15 -1.54
N PRO A 12 12.59 -18.19 -0.99
CA PRO A 12 12.03 -17.07 -0.26
C PRO A 12 12.78 -16.81 1.06
N SER A 13 12.76 -15.57 1.50
CA SER A 13 13.14 -15.21 2.86
C SER A 13 12.04 -15.64 3.86
N SER A 14 12.40 -15.71 5.16
CA SER A 14 11.44 -16.04 6.23
C SER A 14 10.22 -15.10 6.25
N ARG A 15 10.42 -13.80 6.04
CA ARG A 15 9.32 -12.82 5.97
C ARG A 15 8.41 -13.05 4.77
N GLN A 16 8.96 -13.40 3.60
CA GLN A 16 8.16 -13.74 2.42
C GLN A 16 7.35 -15.02 2.64
N LEU A 17 7.90 -16.03 3.30
CA LEU A 17 7.15 -17.23 3.68
C LEU A 17 6.01 -16.90 4.66
N ALA A 18 6.29 -16.08 5.68
CA ALA A 18 5.29 -15.65 6.64
C ALA A 18 4.18 -14.79 5.99
N TYR A 19 4.53 -13.99 4.98
CA TYR A 19 3.58 -13.24 4.19
C TYR A 19 2.71 -14.17 3.33
N GLN A 20 3.32 -15.08 2.58
CA GLN A 20 2.60 -16.04 1.74
C GLN A 20 1.65 -16.95 2.55
N ALA A 21 2.02 -17.32 3.79
CA ALA A 21 1.16 -18.06 4.69
C ALA A 21 -0.08 -17.27 5.16
N THR A 22 -0.12 -15.96 4.94
CA THR A 22 -1.30 -15.13 5.16
C THR A 22 -2.37 -15.40 4.11
N GLU A 23 -1.99 -15.68 2.85
CA GLU A 23 -2.83 -16.08 1.70
C GLU A 23 -3.91 -15.07 1.34
N PHE A 24 -4.76 -14.71 2.31
CA PHE A 24 -5.94 -13.87 2.13
C PHE A 24 -5.99 -12.80 3.21
N TYR A 25 -6.05 -11.54 2.82
CA TYR A 25 -6.08 -10.38 3.70
C TYR A 25 -6.92 -9.24 3.10
N ALA A 26 -7.43 -8.38 3.97
CA ALA A 26 -8.18 -7.20 3.58
C ALA A 26 -7.23 -6.02 3.31
N PHE A 27 -7.63 -5.17 2.38
CA PHE A 27 -7.07 -3.85 2.20
C PHE A 27 -8.18 -2.82 2.50
N PHE A 28 -8.04 -2.07 3.59
CA PHE A 28 -9.02 -1.06 3.98
C PHE A 28 -8.63 0.30 3.41
N HIS A 29 -9.30 0.69 2.32
CA HIS A 29 -9.21 2.03 1.76
C HIS A 29 -10.24 2.92 2.42
N PHE A 30 -9.80 3.74 3.36
CA PHE A 30 -10.64 4.69 4.08
C PHE A 30 -9.85 5.98 4.28
N GLY A 31 -10.49 7.12 4.15
CA GLY A 31 -9.83 8.39 4.30
C GLY A 31 -10.67 9.56 3.80
N MET A 32 -10.01 10.63 3.42
CA MET A 32 -10.65 11.86 2.93
C MET A 32 -11.52 11.59 1.69
N ASN A 33 -11.08 10.69 0.82
CA ASN A 33 -11.78 10.33 -0.42
C ASN A 33 -13.15 9.73 -0.19
N THR A 34 -13.36 9.03 0.94
CA THR A 34 -14.67 8.51 1.36
C THR A 34 -15.70 9.64 1.53
N TYR A 35 -15.26 10.83 1.95
CA TYR A 35 -16.13 11.98 2.18
C TYR A 35 -16.28 12.89 0.96
N THR A 36 -15.37 12.79 0.00
CA THR A 36 -15.40 13.62 -1.21
C THR A 36 -15.95 12.88 -2.42
N ASN A 37 -16.20 11.58 -2.28
CA ASN A 37 -16.65 10.71 -3.37
C ASN A 37 -15.68 10.75 -4.58
N ARG A 38 -14.38 10.74 -4.31
CA ARG A 38 -13.32 10.78 -5.30
C ARG A 38 -12.40 9.59 -5.15
N GLU A 39 -11.86 9.11 -6.25
CA GLU A 39 -10.80 8.09 -6.25
C GLU A 39 -9.52 8.65 -5.64
N TRP A 40 -9.14 9.83 -6.07
CA TRP A 40 -7.97 10.56 -5.56
C TRP A 40 -8.38 11.97 -5.15
N GLY A 41 -8.01 12.33 -3.94
CA GLY A 41 -8.10 13.71 -3.50
C GLY A 41 -7.03 14.58 -4.17
N ASP A 42 -7.25 15.87 -4.18
CA ASP A 42 -6.31 16.85 -4.76
C ASP A 42 -5.37 17.49 -3.73
N GLY A 43 -5.54 17.15 -2.44
CA GLY A 43 -4.72 17.67 -1.34
C GLY A 43 -5.22 19.03 -0.80
N THR A 44 -6.34 19.54 -1.31
CA THR A 44 -6.93 20.80 -0.83
C THR A 44 -8.10 20.57 0.12
N GLU A 45 -8.45 19.31 0.35
CA GLU A 45 -9.57 18.92 1.22
C GLU A 45 -9.35 19.43 2.64
N THR A 46 -10.38 20.05 3.20
CA THR A 46 -10.31 20.50 4.60
C THR A 46 -10.47 19.34 5.58
N PRO A 47 -9.63 19.21 6.61
CA PRO A 47 -9.82 18.23 7.67
C PRO A 47 -11.17 18.25 8.36
N GLN A 48 -11.89 19.36 8.26
CA GLN A 48 -13.22 19.54 8.88
C GLN A 48 -14.30 18.61 8.32
N ILE A 49 -14.12 18.07 7.11
CA ILE A 49 -15.08 17.12 6.54
C ILE A 49 -14.89 15.69 7.07
N PHE A 50 -13.73 15.37 7.65
CA PHE A 50 -13.45 14.05 8.19
C PHE A 50 -14.09 13.86 9.57
N ASN A 51 -15.25 13.23 9.61
CA ASN A 51 -15.98 12.99 10.87
C ASN A 51 -16.72 11.64 10.86
N PRO A 52 -16.02 10.50 10.97
CA PRO A 52 -16.60 9.16 10.97
C PRO A 52 -17.31 8.84 12.30
N THR A 53 -18.55 9.32 12.47
CA THR A 53 -19.33 9.16 13.70
C THR A 53 -19.67 7.72 14.02
N GLU A 54 -19.84 6.86 13.00
CA GLU A 54 -20.21 5.44 13.12
C GLU A 54 -19.01 4.49 12.97
N PHE A 55 -17.79 5.01 13.01
CA PHE A 55 -16.59 4.18 12.87
C PHE A 55 -16.38 3.27 14.08
N VAL A 56 -16.34 1.96 13.82
CA VAL A 56 -16.07 0.90 14.79
C VAL A 56 -15.06 -0.08 14.22
N ALA A 57 -13.80 0.05 14.60
CA ALA A 57 -12.70 -0.78 14.09
C ALA A 57 -12.92 -2.29 14.31
N ASP A 58 -13.50 -2.68 15.44
CA ASP A 58 -13.82 -4.09 15.73
C ASP A 58 -14.81 -4.69 14.70
N GLN A 59 -15.78 -3.91 14.22
CA GLN A 59 -16.70 -4.35 13.17
C GLN A 59 -15.96 -4.65 11.87
N TRP A 60 -15.06 -3.78 11.45
CA TRP A 60 -14.29 -3.96 10.22
C TRP A 60 -13.41 -5.20 10.29
N VAL A 61 -12.63 -5.31 11.37
CA VAL A 61 -11.69 -6.42 11.55
C VAL A 61 -12.41 -7.75 11.74
N SER A 62 -13.50 -7.79 12.52
CA SER A 62 -14.28 -9.01 12.70
C SER A 62 -14.97 -9.46 11.41
N ALA A 63 -15.43 -8.52 10.57
CA ALA A 63 -15.99 -8.85 9.26
C ALA A 63 -14.93 -9.51 8.34
N ALA A 64 -13.72 -8.95 8.30
CA ALA A 64 -12.62 -9.54 7.56
C ALA A 64 -12.23 -10.92 8.11
N GLN A 65 -12.14 -11.08 9.43
CA GLN A 65 -11.87 -12.38 10.07
C GLN A 65 -12.95 -13.42 9.74
N ASN A 66 -14.21 -13.03 9.82
CA ASN A 66 -15.34 -13.93 9.50
C ASN A 66 -15.35 -14.35 8.03
N ALA A 67 -14.79 -13.52 7.13
CA ALA A 67 -14.57 -13.88 5.73
C ALA A 67 -13.35 -14.81 5.52
N GLY A 68 -12.64 -15.19 6.57
CA GLY A 68 -11.47 -16.06 6.51
C GLY A 68 -10.15 -15.34 6.25
N MET A 69 -10.14 -14.01 6.29
CA MET A 69 -8.93 -13.22 6.13
C MET A 69 -8.03 -13.32 7.37
N LYS A 70 -6.70 -13.25 7.17
CA LYS A 70 -5.70 -13.43 8.23
C LYS A 70 -4.93 -12.14 8.55
N GLY A 71 -5.19 -11.08 7.82
CA GLY A 71 -4.54 -9.79 8.00
C GLY A 71 -5.34 -8.65 7.41
N VAL A 72 -4.95 -7.43 7.78
CA VAL A 72 -5.53 -6.18 7.28
C VAL A 72 -4.39 -5.23 6.94
N ILE A 73 -4.44 -4.59 5.78
CA ILE A 73 -3.62 -3.43 5.43
C ILE A 73 -4.53 -2.21 5.45
N LEU A 74 -4.11 -1.16 6.14
CA LEU A 74 -4.86 0.10 6.24
C LEU A 74 -4.14 1.22 5.49
N THR A 75 -4.88 1.99 4.69
CA THR A 75 -4.37 3.26 4.12
C THR A 75 -4.20 4.30 5.21
N CYS A 76 -3.02 4.41 5.79
CA CYS A 76 -2.74 5.40 6.84
C CYS A 76 -2.72 6.84 6.29
N LYS A 77 -2.23 7.01 5.07
CA LYS A 77 -2.24 8.26 4.29
C LYS A 77 -2.30 7.92 2.81
N HIS A 78 -3.28 8.47 2.08
CA HIS A 78 -3.38 8.38 0.63
C HIS A 78 -2.73 9.60 -0.04
N HIS A 79 -2.88 9.75 -1.37
CA HIS A 79 -2.26 10.81 -2.16
C HIS A 79 -2.70 12.23 -1.80
N ASP A 80 -3.89 12.40 -1.19
CA ASP A 80 -4.37 13.67 -0.66
C ASP A 80 -3.55 14.20 0.52
N GLY A 81 -2.68 13.36 1.10
CA GLY A 81 -1.79 13.73 2.20
C GLY A 81 -2.46 13.73 3.58
N PHE A 82 -3.77 13.39 3.68
CA PHE A 82 -4.46 13.36 4.97
C PHE A 82 -4.05 12.13 5.79
N CYS A 83 -3.58 12.38 7.02
CA CYS A 83 -3.09 11.34 7.91
C CYS A 83 -4.19 10.86 8.87
N LEU A 84 -4.44 9.54 8.87
CA LEU A 84 -5.43 8.90 9.74
C LEU A 84 -4.95 8.70 11.19
N TRP A 85 -3.78 9.19 11.54
CA TRP A 85 -3.19 9.16 12.89
C TRP A 85 -2.74 10.56 13.31
N PRO A 86 -2.55 10.80 14.61
CA PRO A 86 -2.13 12.11 15.14
C PRO A 86 -0.64 12.39 14.90
N THR A 87 -0.25 12.46 13.63
CA THR A 87 1.13 12.74 13.24
C THR A 87 1.59 14.11 13.75
N ARG A 88 2.87 14.22 14.10
CA ARG A 88 3.51 15.47 14.54
C ARG A 88 3.98 16.35 13.37
N TYR A 89 3.93 15.83 12.14
CA TYR A 89 4.63 16.43 10.99
C TYR A 89 3.73 17.23 10.05
N THR A 90 2.41 17.13 10.24
CA THR A 90 1.44 17.95 9.52
C THR A 90 0.15 18.13 10.32
N SER A 91 -0.51 19.26 10.13
CA SER A 91 -1.87 19.49 10.63
C SER A 91 -2.94 18.90 9.71
N HIS A 92 -2.59 18.46 8.49
CA HIS A 92 -3.50 17.77 7.58
C HIS A 92 -3.68 16.31 8.02
N SER A 93 -4.43 16.16 9.12
CA SER A 93 -4.61 14.88 9.81
C SER A 93 -5.84 14.92 10.73
N VAL A 94 -6.13 13.77 11.33
CA VAL A 94 -7.24 13.60 12.29
C VAL A 94 -7.22 14.62 13.44
N VAL A 95 -6.07 15.18 13.81
CA VAL A 95 -5.95 16.16 14.89
C VAL A 95 -6.67 17.48 14.56
N SER A 96 -6.82 17.80 13.28
CA SER A 96 -7.52 19.01 12.81
C SER A 96 -8.98 18.72 12.43
N SER A 97 -9.43 17.46 12.55
CA SER A 97 -10.81 17.08 12.26
C SER A 97 -11.72 17.25 13.47
N PRO A 98 -13.05 17.39 13.29
CA PRO A 98 -14.00 17.38 14.39
C PRO A 98 -14.15 15.99 15.06
N TRP A 99 -13.72 14.93 14.37
CA TRP A 99 -13.85 13.58 14.88
C TRP A 99 -13.13 13.39 16.22
N LYS A 100 -13.88 12.90 17.21
CA LYS A 100 -13.40 12.72 18.60
C LYS A 100 -12.74 14.01 19.17
N ASN A 101 -13.17 15.18 18.70
CA ASN A 101 -12.57 16.49 19.07
C ASN A 101 -11.06 16.55 18.76
N GLY A 102 -10.61 16.05 17.62
CA GLY A 102 -9.22 16.02 17.21
C GLY A 102 -8.34 15.01 17.95
N ARG A 103 -8.93 14.09 18.71
CA ARG A 103 -8.21 13.05 19.49
C ARG A 103 -8.39 11.65 18.93
N GLY A 104 -8.92 11.54 17.70
CA GLY A 104 -9.08 10.26 17.03
C GLY A 104 -7.75 9.74 16.48
N ASP A 105 -7.63 8.42 16.39
CA ASP A 105 -6.53 7.70 15.75
C ASP A 105 -7.07 6.42 15.12
N VAL A 106 -7.37 6.49 13.81
CA VAL A 106 -7.93 5.35 13.08
C VAL A 106 -6.90 4.21 13.02
N VAL A 107 -5.62 4.57 12.86
CA VAL A 107 -4.54 3.58 12.75
C VAL A 107 -4.41 2.77 14.04
N TRP A 108 -4.46 3.45 15.18
CA TRP A 108 -4.44 2.79 16.50
C TRP A 108 -5.66 1.90 16.70
N GLU A 109 -6.85 2.42 16.39
CA GLU A 109 -8.10 1.66 16.60
C GLU A 109 -8.13 0.39 15.76
N VAL A 110 -7.69 0.44 14.50
CA VAL A 110 -7.62 -0.74 13.62
C VAL A 110 -6.51 -1.69 14.04
N SER A 111 -5.32 -1.20 14.39
CA SER A 111 -4.21 -2.05 14.84
C SER A 111 -4.55 -2.81 16.12
N GLU A 112 -5.21 -2.13 17.09
CA GLU A 112 -5.67 -2.75 18.33
C GLU A 112 -6.81 -3.76 18.10
N ALA A 113 -7.72 -3.46 17.16
CA ALA A 113 -8.71 -4.42 16.75
C ALA A 113 -8.05 -5.68 16.13
N CYS A 114 -7.10 -5.50 15.21
CA CYS A 114 -6.33 -6.63 14.66
C CYS A 114 -5.69 -7.47 15.77
N ARG A 115 -5.07 -6.85 16.76
CA ARG A 115 -4.47 -7.55 17.91
C ARG A 115 -5.51 -8.36 18.70
N ARG A 116 -6.69 -7.77 18.98
CA ARG A 116 -7.77 -8.46 19.71
C ARG A 116 -8.31 -9.66 18.94
N TYR A 117 -8.43 -9.56 17.65
CA TYR A 117 -8.95 -10.61 16.77
C TYR A 117 -7.88 -11.58 16.25
N GLY A 118 -6.61 -11.44 16.66
CA GLY A 118 -5.50 -12.29 16.19
C GLY A 118 -5.21 -12.15 14.70
N MET A 119 -5.52 -10.99 14.13
CA MET A 119 -5.25 -10.62 12.73
C MET A 119 -3.91 -9.92 12.62
N LYS A 120 -3.19 -10.14 11.51
CA LYS A 120 -1.98 -9.37 11.21
C LYS A 120 -2.36 -7.95 10.80
N PHE A 121 -1.52 -6.97 11.19
CA PHE A 121 -1.72 -5.58 10.80
C PHE A 121 -0.61 -5.13 9.83
N GLY A 122 -1.00 -4.44 8.78
CA GLY A 122 -0.13 -3.84 7.79
C GLY A 122 -0.54 -2.40 7.49
N ILE A 123 0.38 -1.64 6.94
CA ILE A 123 0.19 -0.22 6.63
C ILE A 123 0.43 0.07 5.15
N TYR A 124 -0.34 1.01 4.62
CA TYR A 124 -0.07 1.71 3.38
C TYR A 124 0.24 3.17 3.71
N LEU A 125 1.34 3.68 3.22
CA LEU A 125 1.73 5.08 3.35
C LEU A 125 2.12 5.61 1.97
N SER A 126 1.26 6.44 1.37
CA SER A 126 1.56 7.03 0.05
C SER A 126 2.81 7.88 0.09
N PRO A 127 3.81 7.61 -0.77
CA PRO A 127 4.93 8.53 -0.96
C PRO A 127 4.53 9.78 -1.73
N TRP A 128 3.51 9.71 -2.58
CA TRP A 128 2.93 10.89 -3.22
C TRP A 128 2.08 11.66 -2.22
N ASP A 129 2.31 12.97 -2.11
CA ASP A 129 1.62 13.84 -1.17
C ASP A 129 1.24 15.14 -1.88
N ARG A 130 -0.04 15.30 -2.16
CA ARG A 130 -0.60 16.44 -2.89
C ARG A 130 -0.90 17.64 -2.00
N ASN A 131 -0.76 17.47 -0.68
CA ASN A 131 -0.96 18.55 0.29
C ASN A 131 0.36 19.18 0.75
N LYS A 132 1.44 18.39 0.89
CA LYS A 132 2.68 18.85 1.51
C LYS A 132 3.44 19.83 0.62
N PRO A 133 3.69 21.09 1.03
CA PRO A 133 4.39 22.07 0.21
C PRO A 133 5.83 21.69 -0.18
N CYS A 134 6.53 20.91 0.66
CA CYS A 134 7.89 20.48 0.36
C CYS A 134 7.94 19.22 -0.53
N TYR A 135 6.81 18.68 -1.00
CA TYR A 135 6.84 17.61 -1.99
C TYR A 135 7.57 18.08 -3.25
N GLY A 136 8.45 17.23 -3.79
CA GLY A 136 9.29 17.59 -4.92
C GLY A 136 10.55 18.38 -4.56
N SER A 137 10.90 18.51 -3.27
CA SER A 137 12.14 19.16 -2.81
C SER A 137 13.28 18.17 -2.50
N GLY A 138 13.14 16.91 -2.94
CA GLY A 138 14.16 15.88 -2.72
C GLY A 138 14.29 15.52 -1.24
N LYS A 139 15.50 15.63 -0.70
CA LYS A 139 15.83 15.21 0.67
C LYS A 139 14.91 15.80 1.75
N GLU A 140 14.45 17.01 1.62
CA GLU A 140 13.57 17.64 2.60
C GLU A 140 12.24 16.89 2.71
N TYR A 141 11.67 16.52 1.56
CA TYR A 141 10.46 15.71 1.55
C TYR A 141 10.72 14.26 2.04
N ASP A 142 11.84 13.66 1.64
CA ASP A 142 12.18 12.32 2.12
C ASP A 142 12.35 12.28 3.63
N ASP A 143 12.95 13.31 4.24
CA ASP A 143 13.06 13.42 5.70
C ASP A 143 11.68 13.53 6.37
N TYR A 144 10.75 14.28 5.79
CA TYR A 144 9.35 14.36 6.24
C TYR A 144 8.63 13.01 6.13
N TYR A 145 8.75 12.35 4.98
CA TYR A 145 8.14 11.03 4.74
C TYR A 145 8.67 9.97 5.71
N LEU A 146 9.99 9.93 5.89
CA LEU A 146 10.65 9.02 6.83
C LEU A 146 10.24 9.26 8.29
N ALA A 147 10.00 10.51 8.66
CA ALA A 147 9.53 10.83 9.99
C ALA A 147 8.11 10.27 10.23
N GLN A 148 7.20 10.41 9.26
CA GLN A 148 5.87 9.80 9.30
C GLN A 148 5.93 8.28 9.29
N LEU A 149 6.76 7.70 8.42
CA LEU A 149 6.96 6.25 8.35
C LEU A 149 7.49 5.71 9.69
N THR A 150 8.42 6.42 10.34
CA THR A 150 8.95 6.04 11.65
C THR A 150 7.86 6.04 12.72
N GLU A 151 6.96 7.04 12.75
CA GLU A 151 5.83 7.03 13.68
C GLU A 151 4.98 5.77 13.53
N LEU A 152 4.65 5.42 12.28
CA LEU A 152 3.84 4.23 11.99
C LEU A 152 4.55 2.92 12.37
N LEU A 153 5.84 2.80 12.04
CA LEU A 153 6.62 1.59 12.32
C LEU A 153 6.92 1.36 13.81
N THR A 154 6.80 2.39 14.63
CA THR A 154 7.15 2.30 16.07
C THR A 154 5.97 2.46 17.02
N GLY A 155 4.83 2.95 16.53
CA GLY A 155 3.69 3.32 17.38
C GLY A 155 2.55 2.30 17.42
N TYR A 156 2.50 1.31 16.52
CA TYR A 156 1.29 0.53 16.25
C TYR A 156 1.49 -0.99 16.33
N GLY A 157 2.53 -1.44 17.02
CA GLY A 157 2.84 -2.87 17.22
C GLY A 157 3.52 -3.51 16.02
N ASP A 158 3.36 -4.84 15.89
CA ASP A 158 3.99 -5.62 14.83
C ASP A 158 3.30 -5.39 13.50
N ILE A 159 4.08 -5.11 12.47
CA ILE A 159 3.62 -4.86 11.11
C ILE A 159 4.09 -5.97 10.19
N PHE A 160 3.16 -6.66 9.50
CA PHE A 160 3.52 -7.72 8.57
C PHE A 160 3.79 -7.23 7.15
N SER A 161 3.22 -6.09 6.77
CA SER A 161 3.30 -5.52 5.43
C SER A 161 3.39 -4.00 5.47
N VAL A 162 4.33 -3.44 4.71
CA VAL A 162 4.45 -2.01 4.42
C VAL A 162 4.25 -1.84 2.92
N TRP A 163 3.13 -1.27 2.53
CA TRP A 163 2.74 -1.08 1.15
C TRP A 163 3.19 0.31 0.66
N LEU A 164 4.17 0.34 -0.24
CA LEU A 164 4.74 1.55 -0.82
C LEU A 164 4.22 1.72 -2.24
N ASP A 165 3.33 2.69 -2.43
CA ASP A 165 2.75 3.00 -3.73
C ASP A 165 3.79 3.58 -4.69
N GLY A 166 3.68 3.19 -5.97
CA GLY A 166 4.54 3.72 -7.03
C GLY A 166 4.05 5.00 -7.68
N ALA A 167 2.84 5.46 -7.34
CA ALA A 167 2.31 6.69 -7.91
C ALA A 167 3.19 7.91 -7.58
N CYS A 168 3.49 8.71 -8.58
CA CYS A 168 4.38 9.87 -8.48
C CYS A 168 3.92 11.00 -9.41
N GLY A 169 2.84 11.65 -9.01
CA GLY A 169 2.34 12.85 -9.69
C GLY A 169 2.99 14.14 -9.18
N GLU A 170 2.42 15.26 -9.56
CA GLU A 170 2.85 16.58 -9.09
C GLU A 170 2.29 16.86 -7.69
N GLY A 171 3.06 17.57 -6.89
CA GLY A 171 2.63 18.12 -5.62
C GLY A 171 2.00 19.51 -5.78
N PRO A 172 1.67 20.19 -4.66
CA PRO A 172 1.02 21.50 -4.70
C PRO A 172 1.88 22.59 -5.35
N ASN A 173 3.17 22.35 -5.48
CA ASN A 173 4.13 23.27 -6.12
C ASN A 173 4.41 22.93 -7.60
N GLY A 174 3.67 21.97 -8.20
CA GLY A 174 3.83 21.52 -9.58
C GLY A 174 5.09 20.66 -9.82
N LYS A 175 5.75 20.19 -8.77
CA LYS A 175 6.96 19.35 -8.89
C LYS A 175 6.65 17.91 -8.57
N LYS A 176 7.38 17.00 -9.22
CA LYS A 176 7.42 15.57 -8.86
C LYS A 176 8.59 15.30 -7.91
N GLN A 177 8.40 14.36 -7.00
CA GLN A 177 9.46 13.90 -6.09
C GLN A 177 10.28 12.79 -6.74
N ILE A 178 11.57 12.80 -6.45
CA ILE A 178 12.43 11.63 -6.67
C ILE A 178 12.58 10.96 -5.31
N TYR A 179 11.97 9.78 -5.15
CA TYR A 179 11.92 9.08 -3.86
C TYR A 179 13.25 8.41 -3.54
N ASP A 180 13.72 8.55 -2.30
CA ASP A 180 14.89 7.81 -1.80
C ASP A 180 14.44 6.43 -1.26
N TRP A 181 14.10 5.52 -2.19
CA TRP A 181 13.64 4.18 -1.87
C TRP A 181 14.59 3.43 -0.93
N LYS A 182 15.88 3.61 -1.10
CA LYS A 182 16.88 2.97 -0.25
C LYS A 182 16.70 3.34 1.21
N ARG A 183 16.56 4.64 1.52
CA ARG A 183 16.33 5.10 2.89
C ARG A 183 14.98 4.63 3.44
N TYR A 184 13.96 4.53 2.59
CA TYR A 184 12.65 4.00 3.00
C TYR A 184 12.75 2.54 3.40
N TYR A 185 13.45 1.70 2.62
CA TYR A 185 13.69 0.30 2.97
C TYR A 185 14.53 0.16 4.24
N GLU A 186 15.60 0.93 4.39
CA GLU A 186 16.44 0.93 5.59
C GLU A 186 15.63 1.27 6.84
N CYS A 187 14.71 2.22 6.74
CA CYS A 187 13.80 2.58 7.83
C CYS A 187 12.88 1.41 8.22
N VAL A 188 12.23 0.77 7.23
CA VAL A 188 11.38 -0.40 7.51
C VAL A 188 12.20 -1.53 8.13
N ARG A 189 13.34 -1.86 7.57
CA ARG A 189 14.20 -2.95 8.07
C ARG A 189 14.72 -2.70 9.48
N LYS A 190 14.94 -1.43 9.84
CA LYS A 190 15.40 -1.05 11.16
C LYS A 190 14.34 -1.29 12.23
N TYR A 191 13.09 -0.94 11.97
CA TYR A 191 12.04 -0.94 12.97
C TYR A 191 11.12 -2.16 12.89
N GLN A 192 10.93 -2.73 11.69
CA GLN A 192 10.07 -3.88 11.41
C GLN A 192 10.80 -4.85 10.46
N PRO A 193 11.85 -5.55 10.92
CA PRO A 193 12.70 -6.38 10.06
C PRO A 193 11.95 -7.54 9.41
N ASP A 194 10.87 -8.00 10.03
CA ASP A 194 10.05 -9.11 9.54
C ASP A 194 8.90 -8.67 8.62
N ALA A 195 8.66 -7.37 8.47
CA ALA A 195 7.66 -6.86 7.54
C ALA A 195 8.10 -7.05 6.08
N CYS A 196 7.17 -7.48 5.21
CA CYS A 196 7.37 -7.39 3.78
C CYS A 196 7.15 -5.97 3.28
N ILE A 197 8.04 -5.50 2.41
CA ILE A 197 7.89 -4.25 1.68
C ILE A 197 7.29 -4.58 0.31
N CYS A 198 6.09 -4.11 0.07
CA CYS A 198 5.27 -4.48 -1.07
C CYS A 198 5.25 -3.38 -2.15
N VAL A 199 5.01 -3.75 -3.38
CA VAL A 199 4.89 -2.93 -4.59
C VAL A 199 6.22 -2.29 -5.00
N CYS A 200 6.49 -1.04 -4.60
CA CYS A 200 7.81 -0.43 -4.77
C CYS A 200 8.76 -0.89 -3.67
N GLY A 201 8.86 -2.20 -3.48
CA GLY A 201 9.67 -2.86 -2.46
C GLY A 201 10.26 -4.18 -2.95
N PRO A 202 11.29 -4.69 -2.27
CA PRO A 202 12.04 -5.85 -2.74
C PRO A 202 11.40 -7.20 -2.38
N ASP A 203 10.27 -7.22 -1.65
CA ASP A 203 9.76 -8.48 -1.12
C ASP A 203 8.55 -9.05 -1.89
N ILE A 204 7.57 -8.21 -2.23
CA ILE A 204 6.31 -8.62 -2.86
C ILE A 204 6.00 -7.70 -4.03
N ARG A 205 5.77 -8.26 -5.21
CA ARG A 205 5.31 -7.49 -6.38
C ARG A 205 3.80 -7.43 -6.45
N TRP A 206 3.30 -6.37 -7.05
CA TRP A 206 1.89 -6.22 -7.37
C TRP A 206 1.61 -6.69 -8.80
N CYS A 207 0.49 -7.37 -9.04
CA CYS A 207 0.11 -7.81 -10.38
C CYS A 207 -0.19 -6.64 -11.34
N GLY A 208 -0.39 -5.42 -10.83
CA GLY A 208 -0.50 -4.23 -11.65
C GLY A 208 -1.93 -3.84 -12.03
N ASN A 209 -2.93 -4.39 -11.34
CA ASN A 209 -4.34 -4.00 -11.48
C ASN A 209 -5.13 -4.29 -10.20
N GLU A 210 -6.32 -3.73 -10.13
CA GLU A 210 -7.26 -3.86 -8.99
C GLU A 210 -8.52 -4.68 -9.38
N ALA A 211 -8.49 -5.28 -10.55
CA ALA A 211 -9.59 -6.07 -11.09
C ALA A 211 -9.52 -7.55 -10.72
N GLY A 212 -8.44 -7.98 -10.07
CA GLY A 212 -8.18 -9.39 -9.79
C GLY A 212 -7.65 -10.17 -10.98
N ASP A 213 -7.25 -9.50 -12.05
CA ASP A 213 -6.70 -10.17 -13.23
C ASP A 213 -5.27 -10.64 -12.97
N VAL A 214 -4.96 -11.84 -13.42
CA VAL A 214 -3.61 -12.43 -13.35
C VAL A 214 -3.21 -12.97 -14.71
N ARG A 215 -1.92 -13.05 -14.94
CA ARG A 215 -1.37 -13.74 -16.10
C ARG A 215 -1.56 -15.24 -15.95
N LYS A 216 -1.37 -15.98 -17.02
CA LYS A 216 -1.52 -17.43 -17.03
C LYS A 216 -0.66 -18.15 -15.95
N SER A 217 0.49 -17.59 -15.62
CA SER A 217 1.36 -18.07 -14.54
C SER A 217 2.11 -16.91 -13.88
N GLU A 218 1.77 -16.59 -12.64
CA GLU A 218 2.45 -15.56 -11.84
C GLU A 218 3.53 -16.20 -10.96
N TRP A 219 4.63 -16.63 -11.58
CA TRP A 219 5.72 -17.29 -10.88
C TRP A 219 6.47 -16.33 -9.97
N SER A 220 7.00 -16.89 -8.87
CA SER A 220 7.72 -16.09 -7.88
C SER A 220 9.19 -15.88 -8.20
N VAL A 221 9.79 -16.69 -9.07
CA VAL A 221 11.18 -16.47 -9.50
C VAL A 221 11.19 -15.57 -10.72
N VAL A 222 11.83 -14.41 -10.57
CA VAL A 222 11.86 -13.35 -11.60
C VAL A 222 13.27 -12.75 -11.73
N PRO A 223 13.58 -12.08 -12.85
CA PRO A 223 14.81 -11.29 -12.96
C PRO A 223 14.86 -10.20 -11.90
N ALA A 224 15.99 -10.03 -11.20
CA ALA A 224 16.14 -9.05 -10.12
C ALA A 224 15.86 -7.60 -10.56
N ARG A 225 16.09 -7.27 -11.84
CA ARG A 225 15.77 -5.95 -12.41
C ARG A 225 14.28 -5.59 -12.33
N THR A 226 13.40 -6.58 -12.24
CA THR A 226 11.95 -6.35 -12.15
C THR A 226 11.50 -5.82 -10.78
N ALA A 227 12.33 -5.98 -9.75
CA ALA A 227 12.11 -5.50 -8.39
C ALA A 227 12.79 -4.15 -8.11
N LEU A 228 13.40 -3.52 -9.12
CA LEU A 228 13.94 -2.16 -8.96
C LEU A 228 12.79 -1.18 -8.76
N ALA A 229 12.81 -0.45 -7.65
CA ALA A 229 11.71 0.43 -7.27
C ALA A 229 11.40 1.49 -8.33
N GLU A 230 12.42 2.04 -8.98
CA GLU A 230 12.27 3.01 -10.06
C GLU A 230 11.53 2.42 -11.27
N SER A 231 11.84 1.17 -11.63
CA SER A 231 11.15 0.47 -12.71
C SER A 231 9.70 0.14 -12.35
N VAL A 232 9.44 -0.22 -11.07
CA VAL A 232 8.07 -0.44 -10.59
C VAL A 232 7.31 0.87 -10.57
N GLN A 233 7.91 1.93 -10.05
CA GLN A 233 7.35 3.27 -10.04
C GLN A 233 6.98 3.74 -11.45
N GLU A 234 7.87 3.58 -12.44
CA GLU A 234 7.60 3.95 -13.83
C GLU A 234 6.39 3.19 -14.41
N ARG A 235 6.29 1.89 -14.15
CA ARG A 235 5.15 1.07 -14.59
C ARG A 235 3.85 1.37 -13.85
N SER A 236 3.92 1.91 -12.64
CA SER A 236 2.77 2.24 -11.80
C SER A 236 2.21 3.63 -12.07
N GLN A 237 2.82 4.43 -12.98
CA GLN A 237 2.28 5.74 -13.30
C GLN A 237 0.94 5.63 -14.02
N GLN A 238 0.01 6.45 -13.60
CA GLN A 238 -1.34 6.53 -14.13
C GLN A 238 -1.58 7.90 -14.74
N THR A 239 -2.24 7.92 -15.87
CA THR A 239 -2.59 9.16 -16.58
C THR A 239 -4.01 9.62 -16.28
N ASP A 240 -4.90 8.69 -15.99
CA ASP A 240 -6.26 8.97 -15.53
C ASP A 240 -6.88 7.73 -14.82
N ASP A 241 -7.88 7.98 -13.98
CA ASP A 241 -8.55 6.97 -13.16
C ASP A 241 -9.26 5.89 -13.98
N LYS A 242 -9.81 6.27 -15.16
CA LYS A 242 -10.55 5.32 -16.00
C LYS A 242 -9.63 4.34 -16.69
N GLU A 243 -8.50 4.81 -17.21
CA GLU A 243 -7.53 3.97 -17.89
C GLU A 243 -6.97 2.90 -16.94
N PHE A 244 -6.68 3.27 -15.73
CA PHE A 244 -6.18 2.33 -14.72
C PHE A 244 -7.21 1.26 -14.34
N ARG A 245 -8.45 1.64 -14.05
CA ARG A 245 -9.52 0.69 -13.74
C ARG A 245 -9.87 -0.24 -14.89
N MET A 246 -9.65 0.20 -16.13
CA MET A 246 -9.89 -0.60 -17.33
C MET A 246 -8.69 -1.44 -17.73
N ARG A 247 -7.55 -1.30 -17.03
CA ARG A 247 -6.35 -2.08 -17.32
C ARG A 247 -6.66 -3.55 -17.09
N ARG A 248 -6.54 -4.31 -18.16
CA ARG A 248 -6.74 -5.75 -18.13
C ARG A 248 -5.43 -6.47 -18.37
N ILE A 249 -5.22 -7.54 -17.63
CA ILE A 249 -4.19 -8.52 -17.94
C ILE A 249 -4.82 -9.56 -18.85
N THR A 250 -4.23 -9.75 -20.02
CA THR A 250 -4.69 -10.75 -20.98
C THR A 250 -3.82 -11.99 -20.90
N SER A 251 -4.37 -13.15 -21.26
CA SER A 251 -3.66 -14.45 -21.14
C SER A 251 -2.44 -14.57 -22.07
N ASP A 252 -2.31 -13.69 -23.05
CA ASP A 252 -1.17 -13.60 -23.96
C ASP A 252 -0.05 -12.68 -23.45
N MET A 253 -0.28 -11.90 -22.39
CA MET A 253 0.78 -11.14 -21.74
C MET A 253 1.80 -12.09 -21.12
N GLU A 254 3.07 -11.81 -21.38
CA GLU A 254 4.16 -12.61 -20.82
C GLU A 254 4.25 -12.41 -19.29
N ASP A 255 4.30 -13.52 -18.57
CA ASP A 255 4.58 -13.52 -17.14
C ASP A 255 6.04 -13.14 -16.88
N LEU A 256 6.27 -12.32 -15.85
CA LEU A 256 7.62 -11.92 -15.46
C LEU A 256 8.49 -13.10 -15.03
N GLY A 257 7.89 -14.13 -14.43
CA GLY A 257 8.56 -15.33 -13.94
C GLY A 257 8.48 -16.54 -14.90
N SER A 258 7.92 -16.39 -16.10
CA SER A 258 7.89 -17.48 -17.07
C SER A 258 9.32 -17.89 -17.45
N ARG A 259 9.49 -19.17 -17.88
CA ARG A 259 10.81 -19.64 -18.35
C ARG A 259 11.35 -18.79 -19.50
N ARG A 260 10.49 -18.29 -20.34
CA ARG A 260 10.85 -17.41 -21.45
C ARG A 260 11.35 -16.06 -20.92
N ALA A 261 10.69 -15.49 -19.90
CA ALA A 261 11.13 -14.24 -19.28
C ALA A 261 12.49 -14.37 -18.56
N LEU A 262 12.89 -15.60 -18.20
CA LEU A 262 14.17 -15.89 -17.55
C LEU A 262 15.30 -16.21 -18.55
N GLU A 263 15.04 -16.19 -19.86
CA GLU A 263 16.06 -16.51 -20.86
C GLU A 263 17.15 -15.43 -20.91
N GLY A 264 18.41 -15.86 -20.74
CA GLY A 264 19.56 -14.95 -20.68
C GLY A 264 19.76 -14.22 -19.36
N GLU A 265 18.85 -14.37 -18.41
CA GLU A 265 18.95 -13.74 -17.09
C GLU A 265 19.87 -14.54 -16.17
N THR A 266 20.77 -13.84 -15.48
CA THR A 266 21.74 -14.43 -14.56
C THR A 266 21.49 -14.07 -13.10
N ASN A 267 20.75 -12.99 -12.84
CA ASN A 267 20.42 -12.52 -11.50
C ASN A 267 18.93 -12.69 -11.24
N LEU A 268 18.58 -13.76 -10.53
CA LEU A 268 17.20 -14.13 -10.24
C LEU A 268 16.91 -13.99 -8.74
N ILE A 269 15.69 -13.61 -8.42
CA ILE A 269 15.21 -13.44 -7.04
C ILE A 269 13.85 -14.11 -6.87
N TRP A 270 13.52 -14.40 -5.60
CA TRP A 270 12.16 -14.75 -5.20
C TRP A 270 11.35 -13.46 -4.98
N TYR A 271 10.36 -13.23 -5.81
CA TYR A 271 9.54 -12.02 -5.80
C TYR A 271 8.07 -12.38 -6.11
N PRO A 272 7.35 -12.92 -5.11
CA PRO A 272 5.99 -13.40 -5.30
C PRO A 272 5.03 -12.25 -5.54
N ALA A 273 3.93 -12.56 -6.24
CA ALA A 273 2.91 -11.59 -6.60
C ALA A 273 1.81 -11.52 -5.54
N GLU A 274 1.28 -10.32 -5.33
CA GLU A 274 -0.03 -10.12 -4.73
C GLU A 274 -1.04 -9.69 -5.79
N VAL A 275 -2.29 -10.12 -5.60
CA VAL A 275 -3.41 -9.83 -6.48
C VAL A 275 -4.44 -9.05 -5.69
N ASN A 276 -4.80 -7.87 -6.17
CA ASN A 276 -5.82 -7.04 -5.57
C ASN A 276 -7.11 -7.11 -6.39
N THR A 277 -8.22 -7.24 -5.70
CA THR A 277 -9.55 -7.10 -6.31
C THR A 277 -10.43 -6.27 -5.40
N SER A 278 -11.16 -5.35 -5.99
CA SER A 278 -12.15 -4.56 -5.26
C SER A 278 -13.47 -5.32 -5.16
N ILE A 279 -14.09 -5.30 -3.98
CA ILE A 279 -15.46 -5.81 -3.81
C ILE A 279 -16.51 -4.80 -4.27
N ARG A 280 -16.09 -3.59 -4.66
CA ARG A 280 -16.93 -2.49 -5.13
C ARG A 280 -16.41 -1.93 -6.45
N PRO A 281 -17.22 -1.21 -7.23
CA PRO A 281 -16.78 -0.60 -8.49
C PRO A 281 -15.65 0.42 -8.33
N CYS A 282 -15.46 0.95 -7.12
CA CYS A 282 -14.40 1.89 -6.77
C CYS A 282 -13.78 1.54 -5.43
N LEU A 283 -12.44 1.66 -5.32
CA LEU A 283 -11.71 1.31 -4.09
C LEU A 283 -11.93 2.30 -2.95
N LEU A 284 -11.99 3.60 -3.24
CA LEU A 284 -11.83 4.65 -2.25
C LEU A 284 -13.11 5.40 -1.92
N TYR A 285 -14.09 5.39 -2.80
CA TYR A 285 -15.38 5.97 -2.53
C TYR A 285 -16.52 4.97 -2.78
N THR A 286 -17.60 5.16 -2.07
CA THR A 286 -18.83 4.46 -2.31
C THR A 286 -19.94 5.49 -2.34
N SER A 287 -20.76 5.45 -3.37
CA SER A 287 -21.93 6.30 -3.47
C SER A 287 -22.91 6.12 -2.30
N ASP A 288 -22.80 4.97 -1.58
CA ASP A 288 -23.73 4.62 -0.51
C ASP A 288 -23.08 3.79 0.61
N ALA A 289 -21.89 4.20 1.08
CA ALA A 289 -21.19 3.47 2.15
C ALA A 289 -22.00 3.38 3.46
N ALA A 290 -22.97 4.26 3.66
CA ALA A 290 -23.87 4.20 4.81
C ALA A 290 -25.05 3.25 4.61
N ASP A 291 -25.46 2.99 3.38
CA ASP A 291 -26.64 2.18 3.09
C ASP A 291 -26.31 0.70 2.90
N ASP A 292 -25.09 0.37 2.45
CA ASP A 292 -24.66 -1.01 2.22
C ASP A 292 -24.15 -1.75 3.48
N LEU A 293 -23.99 -1.04 4.59
CA LEU A 293 -23.63 -1.62 5.90
C LEU A 293 -24.86 -1.96 6.78
N ILE A 294 -26.05 -1.74 6.27
CA ILE A 294 -27.31 -2.16 6.89
C ILE A 294 -27.84 -3.39 6.11
#